data_4c24948c6b57802f842604633595f9b4
#
_entry.id   4c24948c6b57802f842604633595f9b4
#
_cell.length_a   1.000
_cell.length_b   1.000
_cell.length_c   1.000
_cell.angle_alpha   90.00
_cell.angle_beta   90.00
_cell.angle_gamma   90.00
#
_symmetry.space_group_name_H-M   'P 1'
#
loop_
_entity.id
_entity.type
_entity.pdbx_description
1 polymer ?
#
loop_
_entity_poly.entity_id
_entity_poly.type
_entity_poly.pdbx_seq_one_letter_code
_entity_poly.pdbx_strand_id
1 'polypeptide(L)'
;TATTCVVFLPLAFLQGMTGQMFKPLGFTIVFCMAASLISSITIVPLCYMAYKPTEKLSAPFSRPVKRLQEGYRKLMSTLLYRSKLVMFTSIALLVLALFVGKSLKMELMAADDEGEITVTVDTRPGLQSEKVDEILKQVEAIISQDENLDSYMTSYGSSRRGGSSATVTGYLKDDRTMATADVAAKWQQELSDITNCDITAEAGSSMSMMSATRQSYEVILKGTDYDEVKEVTNSVVEELKTRDDVTKIHSDVENSSPVVEVRVDALKAKSAGLTPSQIATAVSNCIDGVKATTIQVNGEDIDVKVQYAEDEYKSIDQVRGIVLTTGKGGSVALSDVADVKFVDSPSSVARENKEYTVTISAEYTEKATQNTRNQIQEEVVKPHLTSTVSIGLNSRDQSRNEEFASLFKALAIAVFLIFVVMAAQFESIKFSGMVMTTIPFSLIGAFGLLWLTDCSISMVSLIGFLMLIGTVVNNGILFVDTANQYRGTMNRDTALIEAGATRIRPILMTTLTTVVSMIPMAFSGTTTKSLAIVDIGGLTASTILCLLMLPVYYRLMSGREKPGDLEAPAKKRKRTRENIMNKIKGLFAGFSKKGNKKDDQ
;
A
#
# COMPACT_ATOMS: atom_id res chain seq x y z
N THR A 1 1.82 -4.13 -29.73
CA THR A 1 2.88 -4.73 -28.90
C THR A 1 3.88 -3.68 -28.40
N ALA A 2 4.48 -2.84 -29.28
CA ALA A 2 5.42 -1.80 -28.85
C ALA A 2 4.78 -0.80 -27.87
N THR A 3 3.55 -0.35 -28.12
CA THR A 3 2.80 0.52 -27.23
C THR A 3 2.56 -0.13 -25.85
N THR A 4 2.20 -1.40 -25.83
CA THR A 4 1.99 -2.15 -24.59
C THR A 4 3.29 -2.33 -23.81
N CYS A 5 4.40 -2.70 -24.47
CA CYS A 5 5.72 -2.82 -23.83
C CYS A 5 6.17 -1.50 -23.19
N VAL A 6 5.95 -0.37 -23.87
CA VAL A 6 6.34 0.96 -23.36
C VAL A 6 5.54 1.36 -22.11
N VAL A 7 4.30 0.90 -21.95
CA VAL A 7 3.48 1.12 -20.74
C VAL A 7 4.11 0.48 -19.51
N PHE A 8 4.66 -0.74 -19.67
CA PHE A 8 5.25 -1.50 -18.56
C PHE A 8 6.70 -1.13 -18.26
N LEU A 9 7.36 -0.40 -19.17
CA LEU A 9 8.74 0.04 -18.98
C LEU A 9 8.94 0.88 -17.70
N PRO A 10 8.05 1.82 -17.31
CA PRO A 10 8.20 2.57 -16.07
C PRO A 10 8.23 1.70 -14.81
N LEU A 11 7.62 0.52 -14.79
CA LEU A 11 7.69 -0.41 -13.66
C LEU A 11 9.12 -0.88 -13.38
N ALA A 12 9.96 -0.98 -14.41
CA ALA A 12 11.36 -1.36 -14.26
C ALA A 12 12.19 -0.32 -13.47
N PHE A 13 11.73 0.93 -13.41
CA PHE A 13 12.40 2.04 -12.74
C PHE A 13 11.82 2.37 -11.37
N LEU A 14 10.78 1.64 -10.92
CA LEU A 14 10.25 1.79 -9.58
C LEU A 14 11.31 1.44 -8.53
N GLN A 15 11.31 2.19 -7.43
CA GLN A 15 12.17 1.98 -6.27
C GLN A 15 11.31 1.60 -5.06
N GLY A 16 11.96 1.26 -3.94
CA GLY A 16 11.27 0.88 -2.73
C GLY A 16 10.66 -0.52 -2.78
N MET A 17 9.73 -0.78 -1.88
CA MET A 17 9.01 -2.05 -1.77
C MET A 17 8.19 -2.36 -3.03
N THR A 18 7.47 -1.37 -3.54
CA THR A 18 6.72 -1.44 -4.80
C THR A 18 7.62 -1.88 -5.96
N GLY A 19 8.83 -1.34 -6.04
CA GLY A 19 9.80 -1.74 -7.07
C GLY A 19 10.22 -3.19 -6.95
N GLN A 20 10.47 -3.70 -5.75
CA GLN A 20 10.85 -5.09 -5.53
C GLN A 20 9.74 -6.07 -5.95
N MET A 21 8.49 -5.75 -5.65
CA MET A 21 7.34 -6.61 -5.98
C MET A 21 7.00 -6.59 -7.47
N PHE A 22 7.08 -5.43 -8.14
CA PHE A 22 6.47 -5.27 -9.46
C PHE A 22 7.45 -5.15 -10.64
N LYS A 23 8.76 -4.96 -10.39
CA LYS A 23 9.77 -5.07 -11.46
C LYS A 23 9.75 -6.42 -12.19
N PRO A 24 9.68 -7.57 -11.47
CA PRO A 24 9.59 -8.87 -12.14
C PRO A 24 8.34 -8.98 -13.03
N LEU A 25 7.18 -8.46 -12.57
CA LEU A 25 5.95 -8.44 -13.33
C LEU A 25 6.12 -7.63 -14.64
N GLY A 26 6.67 -6.43 -14.55
CA GLY A 26 6.91 -5.57 -15.71
C GLY A 26 7.81 -6.24 -16.76
N PHE A 27 8.93 -6.83 -16.33
CA PHE A 27 9.82 -7.56 -17.23
C PHE A 27 9.16 -8.79 -17.85
N THR A 28 8.44 -9.58 -17.06
CA THR A 28 7.72 -10.77 -17.55
C THR A 28 6.73 -10.39 -18.65
N ILE A 29 5.95 -9.32 -18.46
CA ILE A 29 4.98 -8.87 -19.46
C ILE A 29 5.72 -8.42 -20.75
N VAL A 30 6.80 -7.65 -20.64
CA VAL A 30 7.59 -7.19 -21.79
C VAL A 30 8.16 -8.38 -22.58
N PHE A 31 8.75 -9.37 -21.91
CA PHE A 31 9.28 -10.58 -22.55
C PHE A 31 8.17 -11.43 -23.20
N CYS A 32 7.04 -11.62 -22.51
CA CYS A 32 5.90 -12.35 -23.08
C CYS A 32 5.34 -11.63 -24.32
N MET A 33 5.24 -10.31 -24.30
CA MET A 33 4.77 -9.52 -25.43
C MET A 33 5.74 -9.56 -26.60
N ALA A 34 7.06 -9.55 -26.36
CA ALA A 34 8.08 -9.71 -27.39
C ALA A 34 8.00 -11.13 -28.02
N ALA A 35 7.91 -12.17 -27.22
CA ALA A 35 7.73 -13.54 -27.69
C ALA A 35 6.43 -13.72 -28.49
N SER A 36 5.33 -13.12 -28.02
CA SER A 36 4.03 -13.12 -28.73
C SER A 36 4.12 -12.45 -30.10
N LEU A 37 4.88 -11.35 -30.23
CA LEU A 37 5.10 -10.69 -31.50
C LEU A 37 5.83 -11.61 -32.50
N ILE A 38 6.90 -12.26 -32.04
CA ILE A 38 7.66 -13.22 -32.88
C ILE A 38 6.75 -14.38 -33.31
N SER A 39 6.00 -14.95 -32.36
CA SER A 39 5.05 -16.03 -32.63
C SER A 39 3.97 -15.64 -33.66
N SER A 40 3.44 -14.42 -33.52
CA SER A 40 2.37 -13.92 -34.39
C SER A 40 2.85 -13.69 -35.83
N ILE A 41 4.12 -13.38 -36.04
CA ILE A 41 4.71 -13.16 -37.39
C ILE A 41 5.17 -14.48 -38.03
N THR A 42 5.60 -15.45 -37.21
CA THR A 42 6.21 -16.70 -37.70
C THR A 42 5.27 -17.91 -37.58
N ILE A 43 4.84 -18.25 -36.36
CA ILE A 43 4.11 -19.49 -36.06
C ILE A 43 2.67 -19.42 -36.56
N VAL A 44 1.98 -18.31 -36.34
CA VAL A 44 0.56 -18.18 -36.71
C VAL A 44 0.34 -18.31 -38.22
N PRO A 45 1.11 -17.63 -39.13
CA PRO A 45 1.00 -17.83 -40.57
C PRO A 45 1.35 -19.24 -41.00
N LEU A 46 2.38 -19.86 -40.37
CA LEU A 46 2.78 -21.22 -40.68
C LEU A 46 1.65 -22.22 -40.34
N CYS A 47 1.03 -22.11 -39.16
CA CYS A 47 -0.11 -22.92 -38.76
C CYS A 47 -1.29 -22.70 -39.70
N TYR A 48 -1.57 -21.45 -40.09
CA TYR A 48 -2.65 -21.16 -41.03
C TYR A 48 -2.43 -21.85 -42.39
N MET A 49 -1.20 -21.83 -42.91
CA MET A 49 -0.82 -22.52 -44.13
C MET A 49 -0.91 -24.05 -44.01
N ALA A 50 -0.50 -24.59 -42.84
CA ALA A 50 -0.53 -26.04 -42.59
C ALA A 50 -1.97 -26.58 -42.46
N TYR A 51 -2.82 -25.91 -41.69
CA TYR A 51 -4.18 -26.37 -41.38
C TYR A 51 -5.23 -25.98 -42.45
N LYS A 52 -4.94 -24.96 -43.29
CA LYS A 52 -5.86 -24.44 -44.34
C LYS A 52 -7.31 -24.36 -43.86
N PRO A 53 -7.61 -23.61 -42.78
CA PRO A 53 -8.95 -23.58 -42.22
C PRO A 53 -9.93 -23.01 -43.25
N THR A 54 -11.07 -23.70 -43.47
CA THR A 54 -12.14 -23.19 -44.31
C THR A 54 -13.09 -22.32 -43.50
N GLU A 55 -13.23 -21.06 -43.89
CA GLU A 55 -14.19 -20.15 -43.26
C GLU A 55 -15.63 -20.58 -43.61
N LYS A 56 -16.39 -21.06 -42.62
CA LYS A 56 -17.83 -21.28 -42.77
C LYS A 56 -18.56 -19.95 -42.59
N LEU A 57 -19.04 -19.37 -43.67
CA LEU A 57 -19.85 -18.14 -43.71
C LEU A 57 -21.17 -18.24 -42.92
N SER A 58 -21.61 -19.44 -42.54
CA SER A 58 -22.85 -19.72 -41.80
C SER A 58 -22.64 -20.11 -40.33
N ALA A 59 -21.59 -19.62 -39.67
CA ALA A 59 -21.39 -19.88 -38.25
C ALA A 59 -22.57 -19.34 -37.42
N PRO A 60 -23.04 -20.06 -36.36
CA PRO A 60 -24.21 -19.70 -35.57
C PRO A 60 -24.11 -18.30 -34.95
N PHE A 61 -22.89 -17.86 -34.60
CA PHE A 61 -22.64 -16.54 -34.06
C PHE A 61 -22.56 -15.39 -35.10
N SER A 62 -22.61 -15.67 -36.39
CA SER A 62 -22.53 -14.66 -37.44
C SER A 62 -23.79 -13.77 -37.48
N ARG A 63 -24.98 -14.36 -37.21
CA ARG A 63 -26.27 -13.63 -37.20
C ARG A 63 -26.36 -12.57 -36.08
N PRO A 64 -26.07 -12.88 -34.79
CA PRO A 64 -26.09 -11.87 -33.73
C PRO A 64 -25.05 -10.79 -33.95
N VAL A 65 -23.85 -11.10 -34.45
CA VAL A 65 -22.83 -10.10 -34.77
C VAL A 65 -23.28 -9.12 -35.86
N LYS A 66 -23.90 -9.62 -36.95
CA LYS A 66 -24.45 -8.77 -38.00
C LYS A 66 -25.54 -7.83 -37.47
N ARG A 67 -26.47 -8.35 -36.65
CA ARG A 67 -27.48 -7.50 -35.99
C ARG A 67 -26.86 -6.42 -35.11
N LEU A 68 -25.81 -6.76 -34.37
CA LEU A 68 -25.08 -5.81 -33.54
C LEU A 68 -24.40 -4.72 -34.39
N GLN A 69 -23.78 -5.07 -35.52
CA GLN A 69 -23.17 -4.13 -36.44
C GLN A 69 -24.21 -3.17 -37.05
N GLU A 70 -25.39 -3.69 -37.47
CA GLU A 70 -26.48 -2.88 -38.00
C GLU A 70 -27.06 -1.94 -36.91
N GLY A 71 -27.26 -2.44 -35.70
CA GLY A 71 -27.67 -1.66 -34.55
C GLY A 71 -26.68 -0.53 -34.23
N TYR A 72 -25.39 -0.84 -34.27
CA TYR A 72 -24.32 0.13 -34.07
C TYR A 72 -24.35 1.24 -35.14
N ARG A 73 -24.50 0.89 -36.42
CA ARG A 73 -24.60 1.90 -37.50
C ARG A 73 -25.74 2.87 -37.26
N LYS A 74 -26.92 2.38 -36.87
CA LYS A 74 -28.10 3.23 -36.57
C LYS A 74 -27.85 4.12 -35.34
N LEU A 75 -27.32 3.55 -34.27
CA LEU A 75 -27.00 4.27 -33.05
C LEU A 75 -25.95 5.35 -33.31
N MET A 76 -24.89 5.01 -34.04
CA MET A 76 -23.76 5.89 -34.29
C MET A 76 -24.15 7.07 -35.19
N SER A 77 -25.01 6.86 -36.19
CA SER A 77 -25.54 7.95 -37.01
C SER A 77 -26.29 8.99 -36.17
N THR A 78 -27.06 8.54 -35.17
CA THR A 78 -27.79 9.42 -34.24
C THR A 78 -26.86 10.16 -33.27
N LEU A 79 -25.86 9.46 -32.73
CA LEU A 79 -24.87 10.03 -31.78
C LEU A 79 -23.99 11.09 -32.47
N LEU A 80 -23.55 10.83 -33.70
CA LEU A 80 -22.79 11.82 -34.48
C LEU A 80 -23.61 13.08 -34.73
N TYR A 81 -24.91 12.97 -35.01
CA TYR A 81 -25.77 14.14 -35.19
C TYR A 81 -25.82 15.01 -33.90
N ARG A 82 -25.87 14.36 -32.71
CA ARG A 82 -25.91 15.05 -31.40
C ARG A 82 -24.55 15.13 -30.71
N SER A 83 -23.48 15.30 -31.46
CA SER A 83 -22.08 15.18 -30.96
C SER A 83 -21.75 16.06 -29.74
N LYS A 84 -22.31 17.29 -29.65
CA LYS A 84 -22.08 18.17 -28.48
C LYS A 84 -22.71 17.63 -27.19
N LEU A 85 -23.92 17.06 -27.29
CA LEU A 85 -24.61 16.45 -26.14
C LEU A 85 -23.86 15.23 -25.65
N VAL A 86 -23.40 14.38 -26.57
CA VAL A 86 -22.60 13.19 -26.27
C VAL A 86 -21.28 13.57 -25.56
N MET A 87 -20.60 14.60 -26.03
CA MET A 87 -19.39 15.12 -25.38
C MET A 87 -19.70 15.61 -23.95
N PHE A 88 -20.77 16.37 -23.76
CA PHE A 88 -21.14 16.87 -22.43
C PHE A 88 -21.48 15.73 -21.46
N THR A 89 -22.26 14.73 -21.92
CA THR A 89 -22.60 13.56 -21.08
C THR A 89 -21.36 12.74 -20.72
N SER A 90 -20.40 12.57 -21.63
CA SER A 90 -19.16 11.84 -21.33
C SER A 90 -18.28 12.57 -20.30
N ILE A 91 -18.19 13.89 -20.39
CA ILE A 91 -17.45 14.70 -19.42
C ILE A 91 -18.18 14.67 -18.06
N ALA A 92 -19.50 14.80 -18.03
CA ALA A 92 -20.28 14.70 -16.79
C ALA A 92 -20.09 13.35 -16.10
N LEU A 93 -20.08 12.26 -16.87
CA LEU A 93 -19.87 10.91 -16.36
C LEU A 93 -18.44 10.72 -15.84
N LEU A 94 -17.45 11.34 -16.48
CA LEU A 94 -16.07 11.34 -15.99
C LEU A 94 -15.94 12.10 -14.67
N VAL A 95 -16.56 13.28 -14.55
CA VAL A 95 -16.55 14.07 -13.30
C VAL A 95 -17.21 13.29 -12.17
N LEU A 96 -18.33 12.62 -12.46
CA LEU A 96 -18.99 11.73 -11.48
C LEU A 96 -18.06 10.60 -11.05
N ALA A 97 -17.37 9.96 -11.98
CA ALA A 97 -16.42 8.88 -11.67
C ALA A 97 -15.24 9.36 -10.81
N LEU A 98 -14.71 10.54 -11.09
CA LEU A 98 -13.66 11.14 -10.26
C LEU A 98 -14.16 11.49 -8.87
N PHE A 99 -15.42 11.90 -8.72
CA PHE A 99 -16.03 12.13 -7.42
C PHE A 99 -16.17 10.82 -6.63
N VAL A 100 -16.63 9.74 -7.29
CA VAL A 100 -16.68 8.40 -6.71
C VAL A 100 -15.28 7.93 -6.33
N GLY A 101 -14.28 8.11 -7.22
CA GLY A 101 -12.89 7.75 -6.95
C GLY A 101 -12.31 8.45 -5.71
N LYS A 102 -12.72 9.70 -5.45
CA LYS A 102 -12.29 10.44 -4.25
C LYS A 102 -12.91 9.89 -2.96
N SER A 103 -14.05 9.21 -3.03
CA SER A 103 -14.71 8.60 -1.86
C SER A 103 -14.17 7.20 -1.52
N LEU A 104 -13.38 6.59 -2.41
CA LEU A 104 -12.78 5.29 -2.17
C LEU A 104 -11.63 5.39 -1.14
N LYS A 105 -11.53 4.39 -0.29
CA LYS A 105 -10.43 4.27 0.68
C LYS A 105 -9.13 3.99 -0.08
N MET A 106 -8.01 4.54 0.43
CA MET A 106 -6.68 4.27 -0.11
C MET A 106 -5.88 3.47 0.92
N GLU A 107 -5.41 2.30 0.51
CA GLU A 107 -4.66 1.37 1.33
C GLU A 107 -3.40 0.92 0.59
N LEU A 108 -2.31 0.60 1.31
CA LEU A 108 -1.09 0.10 0.64
C LEU A 108 -1.36 -1.26 -0.04
N MET A 109 -1.89 -2.19 0.73
CA MET A 109 -2.31 -3.49 0.24
C MET A 109 -3.72 -3.77 0.79
N ALA A 110 -4.56 -4.40 0.00
CA ALA A 110 -5.83 -4.91 0.50
C ALA A 110 -5.53 -6.07 1.49
N ALA A 111 -6.27 -6.13 2.58
CA ALA A 111 -6.15 -7.26 3.49
C ALA A 111 -6.62 -8.53 2.78
N ASP A 112 -5.78 -9.56 2.80
CA ASP A 112 -6.16 -10.89 2.33
C ASP A 112 -6.84 -11.64 3.46
N ASP A 113 -7.87 -12.40 3.14
CA ASP A 113 -8.50 -13.34 4.07
C ASP A 113 -7.72 -14.66 4.06
N GLU A 114 -6.55 -14.64 4.72
CA GLU A 114 -5.65 -15.80 4.82
C GLU A 114 -6.09 -16.79 5.91
N GLY A 115 -7.21 -16.52 6.62
CA GLY A 115 -7.64 -17.35 7.74
C GLY A 115 -6.73 -17.25 8.96
N GLU A 116 -5.95 -16.18 9.08
CA GLU A 116 -5.06 -15.94 10.21
C GLU A 116 -5.60 -14.82 11.09
N ILE A 117 -5.64 -15.04 12.41
CA ILE A 117 -6.01 -14.03 13.39
C ILE A 117 -4.84 -13.86 14.36
N THR A 118 -4.38 -12.64 14.49
CA THR A 118 -3.35 -12.29 15.46
C THR A 118 -3.99 -11.63 16.69
N VAL A 119 -3.85 -12.26 17.82
CA VAL A 119 -4.24 -11.71 19.13
C VAL A 119 -2.98 -11.20 19.82
N THR A 120 -2.90 -9.89 19.97
CA THR A 120 -1.82 -9.22 20.71
C THR A 120 -2.27 -8.98 22.14
N VAL A 121 -1.48 -9.46 23.10
CA VAL A 121 -1.73 -9.31 24.53
C VAL A 121 -0.65 -8.39 25.09
N ASP A 122 -0.98 -7.14 25.31
CA ASP A 122 -0.10 -6.15 25.91
C ASP A 122 -0.31 -6.13 27.42
N THR A 123 0.65 -6.68 28.14
CA THR A 123 0.61 -6.72 29.60
C THR A 123 1.26 -5.48 30.21
N ARG A 124 0.86 -5.11 31.43
CA ARG A 124 1.51 -4.01 32.13
C ARG A 124 3.00 -4.28 32.27
N PRO A 125 3.86 -3.27 32.02
CA PRO A 125 5.30 -3.41 32.18
C PRO A 125 5.66 -3.86 33.61
N GLY A 126 6.60 -4.80 33.72
CA GLY A 126 7.04 -5.29 35.03
C GLY A 126 6.17 -6.41 35.66
N LEU A 127 5.20 -6.95 34.92
CA LEU A 127 4.44 -8.11 35.36
C LEU A 127 5.34 -9.35 35.38
N GLN A 128 5.21 -10.19 36.42
CA GLN A 128 5.97 -11.43 36.53
C GLN A 128 5.57 -12.41 35.42
N SER A 129 6.54 -13.21 34.94
CA SER A 129 6.32 -14.18 33.86
C SER A 129 5.19 -15.16 34.14
N GLU A 130 5.06 -15.59 35.41
CA GLU A 130 4.02 -16.52 35.87
C GLU A 130 2.60 -15.92 35.72
N LYS A 131 2.49 -14.61 35.94
CA LYS A 131 1.20 -13.89 35.77
C LYS A 131 0.86 -13.69 34.31
N VAL A 132 1.87 -13.46 33.47
CA VAL A 132 1.68 -13.39 32.02
C VAL A 132 1.23 -14.74 31.48
N ASP A 133 1.84 -15.84 31.95
CA ASP A 133 1.44 -17.21 31.59
C ASP A 133 0.00 -17.54 32.01
N GLU A 134 -0.44 -17.07 33.19
CA GLU A 134 -1.84 -17.21 33.62
C GLU A 134 -2.81 -16.49 32.67
N ILE A 135 -2.46 -15.27 32.22
CA ILE A 135 -3.27 -14.49 31.26
C ILE A 135 -3.31 -15.21 29.91
N LEU A 136 -2.14 -15.66 29.42
CA LEU A 136 -2.07 -16.37 28.15
C LEU A 136 -2.88 -17.66 28.14
N LYS A 137 -2.85 -18.43 29.22
CA LYS A 137 -3.68 -19.63 29.38
C LYS A 137 -5.18 -19.33 29.33
N GLN A 138 -5.61 -18.17 29.85
CA GLN A 138 -7.02 -17.74 29.73
C GLN A 138 -7.38 -17.41 28.28
N VAL A 139 -6.49 -16.70 27.57
CA VAL A 139 -6.66 -16.37 26.15
C VAL A 139 -6.71 -17.65 25.31
N GLU A 140 -5.78 -18.56 25.51
CA GLU A 140 -5.71 -19.86 24.81
C GLU A 140 -6.97 -20.70 25.08
N ALA A 141 -7.48 -20.72 26.32
CA ALA A 141 -8.67 -21.47 26.68
C ALA A 141 -9.92 -20.95 25.95
N ILE A 142 -10.04 -19.64 25.74
CA ILE A 142 -11.16 -19.03 25.00
C ILE A 142 -11.01 -19.34 23.50
N ILE A 143 -9.85 -19.07 22.91
CA ILE A 143 -9.61 -19.25 21.47
C ILE A 143 -9.75 -20.73 21.07
N SER A 144 -9.23 -21.67 21.89
CA SER A 144 -9.29 -23.09 21.59
C SER A 144 -10.69 -23.70 21.55
N GLN A 145 -11.71 -22.99 22.04
CA GLN A 145 -13.11 -23.42 22.00
C GLN A 145 -13.82 -23.05 20.68
N ASP A 146 -13.19 -22.23 19.82
CA ASP A 146 -13.81 -21.83 18.57
C ASP A 146 -13.77 -22.97 17.53
N GLU A 147 -14.94 -23.32 16.99
CA GLU A 147 -15.08 -24.40 16.00
C GLU A 147 -14.35 -24.12 14.67
N ASN A 148 -14.12 -22.85 14.35
CA ASN A 148 -13.43 -22.43 13.12
C ASN A 148 -11.90 -22.50 13.24
N LEU A 149 -11.36 -22.67 14.46
CA LEU A 149 -9.92 -22.77 14.69
C LEU A 149 -9.39 -24.13 14.23
N ASP A 150 -8.27 -24.13 13.51
CA ASP A 150 -7.50 -25.33 13.16
C ASP A 150 -6.34 -25.54 14.14
N SER A 151 -5.51 -24.51 14.29
CA SER A 151 -4.35 -24.53 15.18
C SER A 151 -4.02 -23.12 15.65
N TYR A 152 -3.24 -23.01 16.72
CA TYR A 152 -2.74 -21.72 17.21
C TYR A 152 -1.28 -21.82 17.67
N MET A 153 -0.61 -20.69 17.67
CA MET A 153 0.77 -20.53 18.12
C MET A 153 0.87 -19.35 19.08
N THR A 154 1.36 -19.60 20.29
CA THR A 154 1.63 -18.55 21.27
C THR A 154 3.11 -18.20 21.25
N SER A 155 3.43 -16.92 21.15
CA SER A 155 4.78 -16.39 21.24
C SER A 155 4.83 -15.32 22.35
N TYR A 156 5.73 -15.50 23.30
CA TYR A 156 5.98 -14.54 24.36
C TYR A 156 7.45 -14.12 24.34
N GLY A 157 7.69 -12.84 24.41
CA GLY A 157 9.05 -12.33 24.38
C GLY A 157 9.13 -10.84 24.63
N SER A 158 10.34 -10.36 24.86
CA SER A 158 10.62 -8.93 24.96
C SER A 158 10.43 -8.27 23.60
N SER A 159 9.51 -7.33 23.51
CA SER A 159 9.34 -6.49 22.33
C SER A 159 10.57 -5.62 22.11
N ARG A 160 10.92 -5.35 20.83
CA ARG A 160 11.96 -4.37 20.46
C ARG A 160 11.70 -2.96 21.02
N ARG A 161 10.49 -2.68 21.50
CA ARG A 161 10.07 -1.40 22.12
C ARG A 161 10.14 -1.42 23.65
N GLY A 162 10.76 -2.45 24.26
CA GLY A 162 11.00 -2.52 25.71
C GLY A 162 9.81 -2.96 26.57
N GLY A 163 8.69 -3.34 25.98
CA GLY A 163 7.55 -3.95 26.68
C GLY A 163 7.54 -5.46 26.57
N SER A 164 6.86 -6.16 27.46
CA SER A 164 6.53 -7.57 27.33
C SER A 164 5.23 -7.68 26.55
N SER A 165 5.28 -8.05 25.27
CA SER A 165 4.08 -8.38 24.51
C SER A 165 4.04 -9.86 24.21
N ALA A 166 2.87 -10.46 24.36
CA ALA A 166 2.61 -11.81 23.90
C ALA A 166 1.69 -11.76 22.69
N THR A 167 1.90 -12.67 21.78
CA THR A 167 1.10 -12.78 20.57
C THR A 167 0.58 -14.20 20.45
N VAL A 168 -0.73 -14.36 20.30
CA VAL A 168 -1.36 -15.64 19.97
C VAL A 168 -1.87 -15.55 18.55
N THR A 169 -1.26 -16.33 17.66
CA THR A 169 -1.68 -16.41 16.25
C THR A 169 -2.56 -17.64 16.07
N GLY A 170 -3.82 -17.44 15.72
CA GLY A 170 -4.77 -18.51 15.41
C GLY A 170 -4.89 -18.70 13.89
N TYR A 171 -4.82 -19.94 13.46
CA TYR A 171 -5.05 -20.34 12.06
C TYR A 171 -6.42 -20.98 11.94
N LEU A 172 -7.26 -20.44 11.08
CA LEU A 172 -8.62 -20.91 10.87
C LEU A 172 -8.67 -22.00 9.78
N LYS A 173 -9.67 -22.85 9.86
CA LYS A 173 -9.95 -23.88 8.85
C LYS A 173 -10.30 -23.25 7.50
N ASP A 174 -9.97 -23.95 6.41
CA ASP A 174 -10.32 -23.51 5.05
C ASP A 174 -11.83 -23.55 4.78
N ASP A 175 -12.55 -24.50 5.40
CA ASP A 175 -14.00 -24.71 5.30
C ASP A 175 -14.81 -23.97 6.36
N ARG A 176 -14.25 -22.89 6.95
CA ARG A 176 -14.87 -22.08 7.99
C ARG A 176 -16.22 -21.49 7.58
N THR A 177 -17.10 -21.38 8.54
CA THR A 177 -18.47 -20.86 8.34
C THR A 177 -18.58 -19.34 8.39
N MET A 178 -17.56 -18.65 8.97
CA MET A 178 -17.51 -17.20 9.17
C MET A 178 -16.27 -16.61 8.48
N ALA A 179 -16.35 -15.35 8.05
CA ALA A 179 -15.19 -14.63 7.57
C ALA A 179 -14.19 -14.40 8.72
N THR A 180 -12.89 -14.37 8.41
CA THR A 180 -11.84 -14.18 9.43
C THR A 180 -12.03 -12.91 10.25
N ALA A 181 -12.51 -11.82 9.63
CA ALA A 181 -12.82 -10.58 10.32
C ALA A 181 -13.94 -10.72 11.35
N ASP A 182 -14.97 -11.52 11.06
CA ASP A 182 -16.10 -11.75 11.99
C ASP A 182 -15.67 -12.62 13.17
N VAL A 183 -14.79 -13.63 12.92
CA VAL A 183 -14.21 -14.46 13.99
C VAL A 183 -13.30 -13.60 14.87
N ALA A 184 -12.48 -12.73 14.30
CA ALA A 184 -11.63 -11.82 15.05
C ALA A 184 -12.45 -10.86 15.93
N ALA A 185 -13.56 -10.31 15.41
CA ALA A 185 -14.47 -9.47 16.17
C ALA A 185 -15.14 -10.23 17.34
N LYS A 186 -15.52 -11.49 17.12
CA LYS A 186 -16.04 -12.38 18.17
C LYS A 186 -15.01 -12.60 19.27
N TRP A 187 -13.76 -12.96 18.89
CA TRP A 187 -12.68 -13.14 19.87
C TRP A 187 -12.36 -11.84 20.62
N GLN A 188 -12.37 -10.68 19.93
CA GLN A 188 -12.19 -9.38 20.58
C GLN A 188 -13.22 -9.14 21.68
N GLN A 189 -14.47 -9.52 21.44
CA GLN A 189 -15.55 -9.38 22.44
C GLN A 189 -15.39 -10.37 23.59
N GLU A 190 -15.08 -11.64 23.31
CA GLU A 190 -14.91 -12.68 24.34
C GLU A 190 -13.67 -12.45 25.22
N LEU A 191 -12.61 -11.85 24.65
CA LEU A 191 -11.37 -11.54 25.36
C LEU A 191 -11.42 -10.22 26.14
N SER A 192 -12.45 -9.39 25.94
CA SER A 192 -12.57 -8.09 26.62
C SER A 192 -12.74 -8.16 28.12
N ASP A 193 -13.20 -9.30 28.65
CA ASP A 193 -13.42 -9.52 30.09
C ASP A 193 -12.13 -9.82 30.88
N ILE A 194 -11.02 -10.07 30.18
CA ILE A 194 -9.73 -10.36 30.82
C ILE A 194 -9.11 -9.05 31.32
N THR A 195 -8.83 -8.99 32.63
CA THR A 195 -8.30 -7.80 33.31
C THR A 195 -6.77 -7.83 33.39
N ASN A 196 -6.15 -6.68 33.62
CA ASN A 196 -4.70 -6.45 33.76
C ASN A 196 -3.87 -6.56 32.46
N CYS A 197 -4.51 -6.60 31.33
CA CYS A 197 -3.86 -6.55 30.02
C CYS A 197 -4.78 -5.85 29.01
N ASP A 198 -4.18 -5.33 27.95
CA ASP A 198 -4.89 -4.85 26.78
C ASP A 198 -4.79 -5.92 25.69
N ILE A 199 -5.95 -6.43 25.24
CA ILE A 199 -5.99 -7.48 24.23
C ILE A 199 -6.59 -6.92 22.96
N THR A 200 -5.92 -7.20 21.84
CA THR A 200 -6.39 -6.81 20.52
C THR A 200 -6.37 -8.02 19.60
N ALA A 201 -7.55 -8.43 19.10
CA ALA A 201 -7.70 -9.52 18.16
C ALA A 201 -7.94 -8.98 16.74
N GLU A 202 -7.12 -9.36 15.78
CA GLU A 202 -7.15 -8.83 14.43
C GLU A 202 -7.04 -9.90 13.39
N ALA A 203 -7.91 -9.78 12.38
CA ALA A 203 -7.81 -10.60 11.18
C ALA A 203 -6.62 -10.15 10.33
N GLY A 204 -5.77 -11.09 9.96
CA GLY A 204 -4.70 -10.90 9.02
C GLY A 204 -3.34 -11.39 9.51
N SER A 205 -2.52 -11.77 8.53
CA SER A 205 -1.14 -12.20 8.75
C SER A 205 -0.25 -11.03 9.18
N SER A 206 0.95 -11.33 9.67
CA SER A 206 1.98 -10.32 9.96
C SER A 206 2.32 -9.44 8.74
N MET A 207 2.03 -9.92 7.52
CA MET A 207 2.14 -9.17 6.28
C MET A 207 0.96 -8.19 6.11
N SER A 208 -0.24 -8.56 6.53
CA SER A 208 -1.40 -7.68 6.54
C SER A 208 -1.33 -6.64 7.66
N MET A 209 -0.61 -6.91 8.75
CA MET A 209 -0.29 -5.88 9.77
C MET A 209 0.51 -4.70 9.17
N MET A 210 1.31 -4.93 8.14
CA MET A 210 1.96 -3.85 7.37
C MET A 210 0.99 -3.09 6.46
N SER A 211 -0.11 -3.71 6.06
CA SER A 211 -1.12 -3.15 5.17
C SER A 211 -2.34 -2.61 5.91
N ALA A 212 -2.60 -3.09 7.11
CA ALA A 212 -3.73 -2.63 7.90
C ALA A 212 -3.57 -1.14 8.20
N THR A 213 -4.21 -0.35 7.37
CA THR A 213 -4.66 0.96 7.76
C THR A 213 -5.77 0.70 8.76
N ARG A 214 -5.38 0.28 9.97
CA ARG A 214 -6.34 0.24 11.04
C ARG A 214 -7.02 1.58 11.12
N GLN A 215 -8.23 1.53 11.51
CA GLN A 215 -9.00 2.63 12.04
C GLN A 215 -8.30 3.16 13.32
N SER A 216 -7.00 3.44 13.24
CA SER A 216 -6.21 3.96 14.34
C SER A 216 -5.55 5.28 13.98
N TYR A 217 -5.59 6.19 14.93
CA TYR A 217 -4.82 7.42 14.90
C TYR A 217 -3.43 7.15 15.44
N GLU A 218 -2.41 7.66 14.77
CA GLU A 218 -1.03 7.61 15.25
C GLU A 218 -0.36 8.94 14.94
N VAL A 219 0.25 9.53 15.96
CA VAL A 219 1.03 10.76 15.83
C VAL A 219 2.36 10.61 16.57
N ILE A 220 3.43 11.08 15.97
CA ILE A 220 4.75 11.14 16.57
C ILE A 220 5.04 12.59 16.95
N LEU A 221 5.36 12.83 18.22
CA LEU A 221 5.86 14.10 18.70
C LEU A 221 7.38 14.05 18.76
N LYS A 222 8.05 15.12 18.29
CA LYS A 222 9.52 15.24 18.26
C LYS A 222 9.95 16.51 18.94
N GLY A 223 11.02 16.41 19.73
CA GLY A 223 11.60 17.57 20.40
C GLY A 223 13.04 17.33 20.89
N THR A 224 13.73 18.39 21.22
CA THR A 224 15.12 18.33 21.70
C THR A 224 15.22 18.00 23.19
N ASP A 225 14.16 18.27 23.96
CA ASP A 225 14.07 18.00 25.39
C ASP A 225 12.99 16.91 25.64
N TYR A 226 13.37 15.85 26.34
CA TYR A 226 12.46 14.72 26.62
C TYR A 226 11.34 15.10 27.58
N ASP A 227 11.64 15.89 28.61
CA ASP A 227 10.65 16.26 29.62
C ASP A 227 9.55 17.16 29.03
N GLU A 228 9.92 18.06 28.11
CA GLU A 228 8.97 18.89 27.39
C GLU A 228 8.09 18.06 26.42
N VAL A 229 8.70 17.12 25.67
CA VAL A 229 7.92 16.19 24.81
C VAL A 229 6.96 15.37 25.64
N LYS A 230 7.37 14.92 26.81
CA LYS A 230 6.55 14.14 27.75
C LYS A 230 5.36 14.96 28.26
N GLU A 231 5.56 16.22 28.63
CA GLU A 231 4.49 17.12 29.10
C GLU A 231 3.44 17.37 28.01
N VAL A 232 3.90 17.69 26.79
CA VAL A 232 3.01 17.84 25.63
C VAL A 232 2.27 16.56 25.33
N THR A 233 2.93 15.39 25.38
CA THR A 233 2.31 14.08 25.17
C THR A 233 1.20 13.83 26.16
N ASN A 234 1.44 14.06 27.46
CA ASN A 234 0.44 13.87 28.49
C ASN A 234 -0.78 14.77 28.29
N SER A 235 -0.57 16.04 27.92
CA SER A 235 -1.66 16.99 27.64
C SER A 235 -2.51 16.53 26.45
N VAL A 236 -1.88 16.06 25.38
CA VAL A 236 -2.58 15.51 24.20
C VAL A 236 -3.35 14.23 24.54
N VAL A 237 -2.78 13.33 25.34
CA VAL A 237 -3.43 12.08 25.78
C VAL A 237 -4.65 12.38 26.64
N GLU A 238 -4.55 13.34 27.59
CA GLU A 238 -5.69 13.73 28.41
C GLU A 238 -6.84 14.31 27.58
N GLU A 239 -6.54 15.15 26.60
CA GLU A 239 -7.57 15.70 25.72
C GLU A 239 -8.17 14.63 24.80
N LEU A 240 -7.37 13.69 24.28
CA LEU A 240 -7.88 12.55 23.51
C LEU A 240 -8.85 11.69 24.31
N LYS A 241 -8.60 11.48 25.61
CA LYS A 241 -9.49 10.71 26.51
C LYS A 241 -10.89 11.33 26.65
N THR A 242 -11.05 12.60 26.34
CA THR A 242 -12.35 13.30 26.39
C THR A 242 -13.21 13.08 25.14
N ARG A 243 -12.63 12.50 24.07
CA ARG A 243 -13.32 12.33 22.78
C ARG A 243 -14.04 10.98 22.71
N ASP A 244 -15.21 10.98 22.07
CA ASP A 244 -16.04 9.78 21.85
C ASP A 244 -15.69 9.01 20.57
N ASP A 245 -14.88 9.62 19.67
CA ASP A 245 -14.53 9.07 18.37
C ASP A 245 -13.21 8.26 18.37
N VAL A 246 -12.54 8.22 19.53
CA VAL A 246 -11.32 7.42 19.77
C VAL A 246 -11.43 6.63 21.07
N THR A 247 -10.71 5.52 21.14
CA THR A 247 -10.61 4.64 22.31
C THR A 247 -9.20 4.04 22.38
N LYS A 248 -8.89 3.31 23.46
CA LYS A 248 -7.60 2.62 23.66
C LYS A 248 -6.40 3.51 23.33
N ILE A 249 -6.33 4.65 24.01
CA ILE A 249 -5.26 5.61 23.80
C ILE A 249 -4.00 5.12 24.53
N HIS A 250 -2.91 4.94 23.78
CA HIS A 250 -1.59 4.54 24.29
C HIS A 250 -0.54 5.57 23.94
N SER A 251 0.41 5.75 24.83
CA SER A 251 1.61 6.55 24.53
C SER A 251 2.88 5.81 24.99
N ASP A 252 3.98 6.03 24.28
CA ASP A 252 5.30 5.48 24.67
C ASP A 252 5.75 5.99 26.05
N VAL A 253 5.16 7.07 26.54
CA VAL A 253 5.45 7.64 27.88
C VAL A 253 4.79 6.83 28.99
N GLU A 254 3.61 6.25 28.75
CA GLU A 254 2.88 5.41 29.73
C GLU A 254 3.56 4.05 29.96
N ASN A 255 4.47 3.64 29.07
CA ASN A 255 5.25 2.41 29.19
C ASN A 255 6.41 2.54 30.18
N SER A 256 6.20 3.20 31.31
CA SER A 256 7.17 3.23 32.38
C SER A 256 7.04 1.97 33.25
N SER A 257 8.16 1.28 33.45
CA SER A 257 8.24 0.15 34.37
C SER A 257 8.75 0.64 35.72
N PRO A 258 8.15 0.20 36.82
CA PRO A 258 8.74 0.45 38.14
C PRO A 258 10.07 -0.32 38.23
N VAL A 259 11.15 0.41 38.35
CA VAL A 259 12.51 -0.17 38.56
C VAL A 259 13.01 0.18 39.94
N VAL A 260 13.79 -0.71 40.52
CA VAL A 260 14.48 -0.45 41.79
C VAL A 260 15.76 0.33 41.47
N GLU A 261 15.77 1.63 41.79
CA GLU A 261 16.96 2.47 41.70
C GLU A 261 17.81 2.31 42.95
N VAL A 262 19.08 1.98 42.79
CA VAL A 262 20.08 1.95 43.86
C VAL A 262 21.02 3.16 43.67
N ARG A 263 20.77 4.24 44.39
CA ARG A 263 21.60 5.46 44.34
C ARG A 263 22.64 5.43 45.43
N VAL A 264 23.89 5.15 45.06
CA VAL A 264 25.00 5.10 46.00
C VAL A 264 25.37 6.49 46.53
N ASP A 265 25.44 6.64 47.88
CA ASP A 265 25.99 7.80 48.53
C ASP A 265 27.53 7.68 48.57
N ALA A 266 28.19 8.50 47.76
CA ALA A 266 29.65 8.45 47.59
C ALA A 266 30.43 8.69 48.88
N LEU A 267 29.91 9.48 49.81
CA LEU A 267 30.57 9.80 51.09
C LEU A 267 30.45 8.64 52.07
N LYS A 268 29.24 8.05 52.17
CA LYS A 268 29.00 6.89 53.01
C LYS A 268 29.75 5.64 52.50
N ALA A 269 29.72 5.40 51.18
CA ALA A 269 30.47 4.31 50.55
C ALA A 269 31.99 4.44 50.82
N LYS A 270 32.56 5.65 50.68
CA LYS A 270 33.98 5.90 50.96
C LYS A 270 34.31 5.70 52.42
N SER A 271 33.45 6.10 53.36
CA SER A 271 33.65 5.90 54.81
C SER A 271 33.61 4.40 55.17
N ALA A 272 32.81 3.61 54.50
CA ALA A 272 32.77 2.15 54.60
C ALA A 272 33.96 1.44 53.87
N GLY A 273 34.79 2.20 53.14
CA GLY A 273 35.88 1.65 52.35
C GLY A 273 35.46 0.90 51.10
N LEU A 274 34.27 1.28 50.55
CA LEU A 274 33.67 0.70 49.34
C LEU A 274 33.71 1.70 48.20
N THR A 275 33.85 1.22 46.98
CA THR A 275 33.67 1.97 45.75
C THR A 275 32.28 1.74 45.16
N PRO A 276 31.70 2.69 44.42
CA PRO A 276 30.42 2.46 43.74
C PRO A 276 30.42 1.24 42.82
N SER A 277 31.54 0.96 42.15
CA SER A 277 31.68 -0.22 41.30
C SER A 277 31.61 -1.52 42.09
N GLN A 278 32.24 -1.59 43.27
CA GLN A 278 32.16 -2.78 44.14
C GLN A 278 30.72 -3.02 44.62
N ILE A 279 30.01 -1.94 44.97
CA ILE A 279 28.60 -2.02 45.37
C ILE A 279 27.74 -2.54 44.20
N ALA A 280 27.90 -1.94 43.00
CA ALA A 280 27.15 -2.36 41.82
C ALA A 280 27.41 -3.85 41.48
N THR A 281 28.68 -4.27 41.52
CA THR A 281 29.04 -5.68 41.28
C THR A 281 28.43 -6.63 42.32
N ALA A 282 28.45 -6.24 43.59
CA ALA A 282 27.86 -7.06 44.65
C ALA A 282 26.34 -7.19 44.50
N VAL A 283 25.64 -6.10 44.18
CA VAL A 283 24.19 -6.10 43.92
C VAL A 283 23.86 -6.97 42.71
N SER A 284 24.58 -6.80 41.58
CA SER A 284 24.37 -7.61 40.37
C SER A 284 24.62 -9.10 40.65
N ASN A 285 25.68 -9.45 41.41
CA ASN A 285 25.97 -10.85 41.77
C ASN A 285 24.87 -11.46 42.64
N CYS A 286 24.23 -10.67 43.51
CA CYS A 286 23.14 -11.16 44.35
C CYS A 286 21.85 -11.40 43.54
N ILE A 287 21.56 -10.54 42.55
CA ILE A 287 20.34 -10.59 41.78
C ILE A 287 20.48 -11.53 40.57
N ASP A 288 21.53 -11.33 39.75
CA ASP A 288 21.73 -12.05 38.51
C ASP A 288 22.51 -13.36 38.68
N GLY A 289 23.22 -13.50 39.82
CA GLY A 289 24.19 -14.56 40.02
C GLY A 289 25.50 -14.37 39.23
N VAL A 290 26.40 -15.33 39.34
CA VAL A 290 27.73 -15.28 38.74
C VAL A 290 27.96 -16.53 37.88
N LYS A 291 28.44 -16.35 36.67
CA LYS A 291 28.96 -17.45 35.87
C LYS A 291 30.29 -17.93 36.48
N ALA A 292 30.27 -19.09 37.12
CA ALA A 292 31.41 -19.65 37.82
C ALA A 292 32.41 -20.30 36.85
N THR A 293 31.90 -21.10 35.91
CA THR A 293 32.71 -21.81 34.92
C THR A 293 31.85 -22.28 33.74
N THR A 294 32.48 -22.80 32.72
CA THR A 294 31.83 -23.52 31.63
C THR A 294 32.33 -24.96 31.63
N ILE A 295 31.45 -25.93 31.56
CA ILE A 295 31.76 -27.35 31.45
C ILE A 295 31.36 -27.87 30.08
N GLN A 296 32.10 -28.80 29.54
CA GLN A 296 31.78 -29.43 28.26
C GLN A 296 31.07 -30.77 28.52
N VAL A 297 29.84 -30.88 28.02
CA VAL A 297 29.03 -32.09 28.13
C VAL A 297 28.58 -32.49 26.72
N ASN A 298 28.92 -33.68 26.28
CA ASN A 298 28.61 -34.22 24.96
C ASN A 298 29.03 -33.32 23.76
N GLY A 299 30.11 -32.52 23.95
CA GLY A 299 30.59 -31.61 22.90
C GLY A 299 29.95 -30.25 22.90
N GLU A 300 29.00 -29.97 23.79
CA GLU A 300 28.39 -28.67 24.00
C GLU A 300 28.94 -28.00 25.25
N ASP A 301 29.17 -26.69 25.17
CA ASP A 301 29.64 -25.89 26.29
C ASP A 301 28.43 -25.43 27.12
N ILE A 302 28.37 -25.88 28.39
CA ILE A 302 27.31 -25.54 29.35
C ILE A 302 27.89 -24.63 30.42
N ASP A 303 27.25 -23.46 30.60
CA ASP A 303 27.63 -22.49 31.62
C ASP A 303 27.14 -22.94 33.00
N VAL A 304 28.01 -22.94 33.96
CA VAL A 304 27.68 -23.16 35.37
C VAL A 304 27.49 -21.82 36.05
N LYS A 305 26.25 -21.54 36.44
CA LYS A 305 25.86 -20.28 37.11
C LYS A 305 25.63 -20.56 38.60
N VAL A 306 26.22 -19.74 39.47
CA VAL A 306 25.97 -19.74 40.91
C VAL A 306 25.05 -18.55 41.21
N GLN A 307 23.91 -18.82 41.80
CA GLN A 307 22.94 -17.78 42.16
C GLN A 307 22.30 -18.10 43.51
N TYR A 308 21.74 -17.11 44.16
CA TYR A 308 20.92 -17.32 45.37
C TYR A 308 19.62 -18.05 45.03
N ALA A 309 18.94 -18.57 46.08
CA ALA A 309 17.64 -19.21 45.87
C ALA A 309 16.63 -18.24 45.25
N GLU A 310 15.71 -18.80 44.46
CA GLU A 310 14.73 -17.98 43.70
C GLU A 310 13.89 -17.06 44.56
N ASP A 311 13.69 -17.34 45.85
CA ASP A 311 12.90 -16.52 46.78
C ASP A 311 13.70 -15.42 47.47
N GLU A 312 15.04 -15.39 47.31
CA GLU A 312 15.90 -14.36 47.85
C GLU A 312 15.99 -13.17 46.88
N TYR A 313 16.01 -11.94 47.44
CA TYR A 313 16.14 -10.67 46.70
C TYR A 313 15.00 -10.33 45.74
N LYS A 314 13.80 -10.92 45.94
CA LYS A 314 12.59 -10.58 45.17
C LYS A 314 11.85 -9.34 45.66
N SER A 315 12.08 -8.89 46.88
CA SER A 315 11.46 -7.70 47.43
C SER A 315 12.46 -6.58 47.63
N ILE A 316 11.97 -5.32 47.59
CA ILE A 316 12.83 -4.14 47.80
C ILE A 316 13.52 -4.16 49.18
N ASP A 317 12.84 -4.71 50.19
CA ASP A 317 13.43 -4.80 51.55
C ASP A 317 14.53 -5.83 51.61
N GLN A 318 14.41 -6.92 50.89
CA GLN A 318 15.52 -7.92 50.74
C GLN A 318 16.70 -7.29 50.00
N VAL A 319 16.45 -6.49 48.94
CA VAL A 319 17.52 -5.75 48.23
C VAL A 319 18.20 -4.75 49.16
N ARG A 320 17.44 -4.00 49.99
CA ARG A 320 18.01 -3.10 51.01
C ARG A 320 18.90 -3.82 52.01
N GLY A 321 18.57 -5.07 52.31
CA GLY A 321 19.28 -5.93 53.23
C GLY A 321 20.55 -6.60 52.65
N ILE A 322 20.90 -6.39 51.39
CA ILE A 322 22.12 -6.98 50.78
C ILE A 322 23.33 -6.59 51.62
N VAL A 323 24.10 -7.61 52.03
CA VAL A 323 25.31 -7.44 52.85
C VAL A 323 26.54 -7.26 51.96
N LEU A 324 27.16 -6.10 52.08
CA LEU A 324 28.37 -5.73 51.35
C LEU A 324 29.59 -6.00 52.22
N THR A 325 30.59 -6.74 51.70
CA THR A 325 31.84 -7.00 52.39
C THR A 325 32.82 -5.84 52.20
N THR A 326 33.27 -5.19 53.27
CA THR A 326 34.24 -4.08 53.21
C THR A 326 35.66 -4.62 53.09
N GLY A 327 36.56 -3.84 52.46
CA GLY A 327 37.97 -4.23 52.28
C GLY A 327 38.77 -4.44 53.59
N LYS A 328 38.18 -4.13 54.75
CA LYS A 328 38.75 -4.34 56.08
C LYS A 328 38.18 -5.55 56.83
N GLY A 329 37.39 -6.38 56.14
CA GLY A 329 36.79 -7.59 56.74
C GLY A 329 35.50 -7.33 57.53
N GLY A 330 34.93 -6.16 57.48
CA GLY A 330 33.61 -5.85 58.03
C GLY A 330 32.48 -6.07 57.03
N SER A 331 31.23 -6.05 57.50
CA SER A 331 30.01 -6.11 56.65
C SER A 331 29.15 -4.86 56.90
N VAL A 332 28.54 -4.35 55.83
CA VAL A 332 27.63 -3.15 55.87
C VAL A 332 26.44 -3.47 55.01
N ALA A 333 25.23 -3.11 55.43
CA ALA A 333 24.03 -3.26 54.62
C ALA A 333 24.00 -2.26 53.47
N LEU A 334 23.40 -2.62 52.34
CA LEU A 334 23.25 -1.75 51.16
C LEU A 334 22.50 -0.46 51.54
N SER A 335 21.48 -0.54 52.37
CA SER A 335 20.70 0.59 52.89
C SER A 335 21.53 1.66 53.64
N ASP A 336 22.70 1.25 54.19
CA ASP A 336 23.55 2.18 54.92
C ASP A 336 24.40 3.08 53.98
N VAL A 337 24.67 2.58 52.78
CA VAL A 337 25.58 3.22 51.80
C VAL A 337 24.87 3.67 50.52
N ALA A 338 23.59 3.28 50.35
CA ALA A 338 22.79 3.62 49.15
C ALA A 338 21.33 3.86 49.55
N ASP A 339 20.66 4.72 48.77
CA ASP A 339 19.20 4.92 48.79
C ASP A 339 18.59 3.94 47.77
N VAL A 340 17.66 3.08 48.26
CA VAL A 340 17.01 2.03 47.45
C VAL A 340 15.52 2.33 47.41
N LYS A 341 15.00 2.69 46.25
CA LYS A 341 13.60 3.07 46.06
C LYS A 341 13.05 2.62 44.71
N PHE A 342 11.74 2.50 44.61
CA PHE A 342 11.09 2.36 43.33
C PHE A 342 11.07 3.72 42.62
N VAL A 343 11.39 3.71 41.35
CA VAL A 343 11.31 4.86 40.43
C VAL A 343 10.64 4.38 39.15
N ASP A 344 9.68 5.15 38.66
CA ASP A 344 9.12 4.91 37.35
C ASP A 344 10.13 5.36 36.30
N SER A 345 10.65 4.42 35.54
CA SER A 345 11.61 4.67 34.48
C SER A 345 11.01 4.25 33.15
N PRO A 346 11.11 5.08 32.09
CA PRO A 346 10.68 4.66 30.78
C PRO A 346 11.49 3.41 30.36
N SER A 347 10.80 2.39 29.89
CA SER A 347 11.42 1.14 29.43
C SER A 347 12.32 1.34 28.21
N SER A 348 12.01 2.33 27.38
CA SER A 348 12.84 2.77 26.25
C SER A 348 12.61 4.25 25.94
N VAL A 349 13.64 4.92 25.45
CA VAL A 349 13.57 6.29 24.96
C VAL A 349 14.02 6.29 23.51
N ALA A 350 13.09 6.58 22.60
CA ALA A 350 13.38 6.63 21.18
C ALA A 350 13.95 8.00 20.78
N ARG A 351 14.94 8.00 19.90
CA ARG A 351 15.52 9.21 19.30
C ARG A 351 15.70 9.02 17.81
N GLU A 352 15.30 10.02 17.04
CA GLU A 352 15.50 10.08 15.61
C GLU A 352 16.17 11.42 15.24
N ASN A 353 17.28 11.38 14.50
CA ASN A 353 18.02 12.57 14.09
C ASN A 353 18.43 13.50 15.26
N LYS A 354 18.76 12.92 16.43
CA LYS A 354 19.11 13.62 17.68
C LYS A 354 17.94 14.27 18.44
N GLU A 355 16.72 14.17 17.95
CA GLU A 355 15.50 14.57 18.64
C GLU A 355 14.85 13.38 19.34
N TYR A 356 14.26 13.61 20.50
CA TYR A 356 13.44 12.63 21.19
C TYR A 356 12.13 12.46 20.45
N THR A 357 11.65 11.21 20.36
CA THR A 357 10.41 10.88 19.68
C THR A 357 9.51 10.12 20.62
N VAL A 358 8.25 10.53 20.69
CA VAL A 358 7.19 9.84 21.44
C VAL A 358 6.03 9.60 20.50
N THR A 359 5.53 8.36 20.48
CA THR A 359 4.38 7.99 19.68
C THR A 359 3.12 7.95 20.55
N ILE A 360 2.05 8.57 20.08
CA ILE A 360 0.71 8.45 20.64
C ILE A 360 -0.14 7.68 19.62
N SER A 361 -0.82 6.63 20.06
CA SER A 361 -1.75 5.85 19.25
C SER A 361 -3.12 5.77 19.91
N ALA A 362 -4.17 5.77 19.10
CA ALA A 362 -5.54 5.62 19.55
C ALA A 362 -6.37 4.86 18.49
N GLU A 363 -7.28 4.01 18.90
CA GLU A 363 -8.19 3.32 17.98
C GLU A 363 -9.41 4.19 17.71
N TYR A 364 -9.91 4.20 16.47
CA TYR A 364 -11.15 4.88 16.12
C TYR A 364 -12.35 4.04 16.53
N THR A 365 -13.38 4.71 17.06
CA THR A 365 -14.69 4.10 17.30
C THR A 365 -15.55 4.13 16.03
N GLU A 366 -16.72 3.50 16.05
CA GLU A 366 -17.71 3.58 14.96
C GLU A 366 -18.17 5.02 14.65
N LYS A 367 -18.00 5.96 15.58
CA LYS A 367 -18.33 7.38 15.40
C LYS A 367 -17.29 8.14 14.58
N ALA A 368 -16.12 7.55 14.34
CA ALA A 368 -15.06 8.18 13.58
C ALA A 368 -15.42 8.34 12.10
N THR A 369 -15.08 9.48 11.53
CA THR A 369 -15.28 9.83 10.13
C THR A 369 -13.96 9.89 9.39
N GLN A 370 -13.97 9.95 8.06
CA GLN A 370 -12.75 10.14 7.27
C GLN A 370 -11.97 11.42 7.63
N ASN A 371 -12.63 12.41 8.25
CA ASN A 371 -12.00 13.66 8.66
C ASN A 371 -11.51 13.64 10.11
N THR A 372 -11.83 12.61 10.90
CA THR A 372 -11.48 12.54 12.33
C THR A 372 -9.99 12.71 12.57
N ARG A 373 -9.13 12.11 11.73
CA ARG A 373 -7.68 12.29 11.81
C ARG A 373 -7.25 13.76 11.71
N ASN A 374 -7.80 14.47 10.72
CA ASN A 374 -7.47 15.88 10.52
C ASN A 374 -8.02 16.74 11.66
N GLN A 375 -9.20 16.41 12.17
CA GLN A 375 -9.80 17.10 13.32
C GLN A 375 -8.95 16.91 14.58
N ILE A 376 -8.53 15.70 14.90
CA ILE A 376 -7.65 15.43 16.05
C ILE A 376 -6.35 16.21 15.90
N GLN A 377 -5.74 16.20 14.70
CA GLN A 377 -4.49 16.90 14.48
C GLN A 377 -4.60 18.42 14.61
N GLU A 378 -5.71 19.03 14.13
CA GLU A 378 -5.93 20.48 14.18
C GLU A 378 -6.45 20.96 15.54
N GLU A 379 -7.35 20.21 16.16
CA GLU A 379 -8.09 20.60 17.35
C GLU A 379 -7.39 20.16 18.64
N VAL A 380 -6.73 18.99 18.65
CA VAL A 380 -6.12 18.40 19.84
C VAL A 380 -4.59 18.58 19.83
N VAL A 381 -3.91 18.12 18.78
CA VAL A 381 -2.44 18.06 18.78
C VAL A 381 -1.82 19.43 18.59
N LYS A 382 -2.24 20.19 17.57
CA LYS A 382 -1.63 21.49 17.24
C LYS A 382 -1.71 22.53 18.37
N PRO A 383 -2.81 22.66 19.14
CA PRO A 383 -2.88 23.64 20.22
C PRO A 383 -1.87 23.41 21.35
N HIS A 384 -1.45 22.16 21.57
CA HIS A 384 -0.51 21.79 22.63
C HIS A 384 0.96 21.84 22.19
N LEU A 385 1.23 22.04 20.89
CA LEU A 385 2.60 22.15 20.40
C LEU A 385 3.28 23.40 20.93
N THR A 386 4.51 23.23 21.37
CA THR A 386 5.41 24.35 21.74
C THR A 386 6.34 24.70 20.57
N SER A 387 7.17 25.70 20.73
CA SER A 387 8.16 26.07 19.70
C SER A 387 9.27 25.03 19.51
N THR A 388 9.46 24.15 20.48
CA THR A 388 10.51 23.11 20.56
C THR A 388 9.99 21.72 20.27
N VAL A 389 8.67 21.51 20.36
CA VAL A 389 8.01 20.22 20.05
C VAL A 389 7.23 20.34 18.75
N SER A 390 7.52 19.46 17.82
CA SER A 390 6.90 19.40 16.50
C SER A 390 6.28 18.03 16.22
N ILE A 391 5.37 17.99 15.26
CA ILE A 391 4.81 16.72 14.76
C ILE A 391 5.85 16.06 13.86
N GLY A 392 6.27 14.86 14.22
CA GLY A 392 7.10 14.00 13.39
C GLY A 392 6.28 13.33 12.28
N LEU A 393 6.95 12.96 11.19
CA LEU A 393 6.35 12.11 10.18
C LEU A 393 6.38 10.66 10.68
N ASN A 394 5.22 10.01 10.72
CA ASN A 394 5.17 8.58 10.93
C ASN A 394 5.87 7.89 9.75
N SER A 395 6.86 7.04 10.03
CA SER A 395 7.63 6.36 8.98
C SER A 395 6.74 5.49 8.09
N ARG A 396 5.62 4.95 8.61
CA ARG A 396 4.60 4.23 7.82
C ARG A 396 3.86 5.15 6.85
N ASP A 397 3.40 6.29 7.32
CA ASP A 397 2.72 7.28 6.49
C ASP A 397 3.66 7.88 5.45
N GLN A 398 4.91 8.13 5.83
CA GLN A 398 5.94 8.59 4.90
C GLN A 398 6.20 7.54 3.82
N SER A 399 6.45 6.29 4.18
CA SER A 399 6.66 5.18 3.24
C SER A 399 5.45 5.01 2.33
N ARG A 400 4.24 5.04 2.87
CA ARG A 400 3.01 4.98 2.09
C ARG A 400 2.93 6.10 1.07
N ASN A 401 3.16 7.34 1.48
CA ASN A 401 3.10 8.51 0.60
C ASN A 401 4.19 8.47 -0.48
N GLU A 402 5.40 8.03 -0.16
CA GLU A 402 6.50 7.85 -1.09
C GLU A 402 6.20 6.77 -2.12
N GLU A 403 5.64 5.62 -1.69
CA GLU A 403 5.26 4.52 -2.57
C GLU A 403 4.12 4.93 -3.53
N PHE A 404 3.05 5.56 -3.02
CA PHE A 404 2.00 6.10 -3.88
C PHE A 404 2.52 7.17 -4.84
N ALA A 405 3.35 8.09 -4.37
CA ALA A 405 3.95 9.12 -5.23
C ALA A 405 4.82 8.49 -6.33
N SER A 406 5.55 7.41 -6.02
CA SER A 406 6.34 6.65 -6.99
C SER A 406 5.46 6.00 -8.06
N LEU A 407 4.34 5.37 -7.67
CA LEU A 407 3.37 4.77 -8.60
C LEU A 407 2.66 5.81 -9.46
N PHE A 408 2.23 6.93 -8.89
CA PHE A 408 1.63 8.02 -9.67
C PHE A 408 2.62 8.64 -10.66
N LYS A 409 3.91 8.78 -10.29
CA LYS A 409 4.97 9.19 -11.22
C LYS A 409 5.15 8.18 -12.35
N ALA A 410 5.17 6.88 -12.04
CA ALA A 410 5.27 5.84 -13.05
C ALA A 410 4.08 5.85 -14.01
N LEU A 411 2.86 6.02 -13.48
CA LEU A 411 1.64 6.15 -14.28
C LEU A 411 1.70 7.38 -15.22
N ALA A 412 2.12 8.53 -14.71
CA ALA A 412 2.28 9.75 -15.51
C ALA A 412 3.34 9.57 -16.62
N ILE A 413 4.47 8.93 -16.30
CA ILE A 413 5.52 8.61 -17.27
C ILE A 413 4.98 7.64 -18.33
N ALA A 414 4.23 6.60 -17.94
CA ALA A 414 3.60 5.66 -18.86
C ALA A 414 2.66 6.37 -19.85
N VAL A 415 1.77 7.22 -19.34
CA VAL A 415 0.84 8.02 -20.16
C VAL A 415 1.61 8.93 -21.13
N PHE A 416 2.68 9.57 -20.66
CA PHE A 416 3.53 10.41 -21.51
C PHE A 416 4.23 9.59 -22.60
N LEU A 417 4.83 8.46 -22.25
CA LEU A 417 5.52 7.58 -23.20
C LEU A 417 4.57 7.02 -24.26
N ILE A 418 3.36 6.62 -23.85
CA ILE A 418 2.31 6.19 -24.79
C ILE A 418 2.02 7.32 -25.78
N PHE A 419 1.83 8.55 -25.29
CA PHE A 419 1.56 9.70 -26.14
C PHE A 419 2.70 9.91 -27.18
N VAL A 420 3.96 9.80 -26.76
CA VAL A 420 5.13 9.92 -27.63
C VAL A 420 5.13 8.83 -28.71
N VAL A 421 4.94 7.56 -28.32
CA VAL A 421 4.89 6.43 -29.27
C VAL A 421 3.75 6.58 -30.25
N MET A 422 2.57 6.99 -29.76
CA MET A 422 1.41 7.23 -30.61
C MET A 422 1.62 8.39 -31.56
N ALA A 423 2.23 9.49 -31.10
CA ALA A 423 2.57 10.62 -31.95
C ALA A 423 3.56 10.22 -33.07
N ALA A 424 4.50 9.34 -32.76
CA ALA A 424 5.42 8.78 -33.75
C ALA A 424 4.68 7.85 -34.74
N GLN A 425 3.77 7.00 -34.25
CA GLN A 425 3.05 6.03 -35.08
C GLN A 425 2.05 6.70 -36.04
N PHE A 426 1.27 7.67 -35.55
CA PHE A 426 0.28 8.37 -36.39
C PHE A 426 0.85 9.55 -37.16
N GLU A 427 2.12 9.91 -36.95
CA GLU A 427 2.73 11.13 -37.50
C GLU A 427 1.88 12.40 -37.26
N SER A 428 1.04 12.37 -36.21
CA SER A 428 0.07 13.43 -35.92
C SER A 428 -0.25 13.53 -34.43
N ILE A 429 0.00 14.68 -33.84
CA ILE A 429 -0.34 15.00 -32.45
C ILE A 429 -1.86 14.97 -32.24
N LYS A 430 -2.64 15.36 -33.26
CA LYS A 430 -4.11 15.39 -33.18
C LYS A 430 -4.71 13.99 -33.00
N PHE A 431 -4.29 13.03 -33.82
CA PHE A 431 -4.81 11.66 -33.74
C PHE A 431 -4.35 10.96 -32.45
N SER A 432 -3.13 11.20 -32.02
CA SER A 432 -2.64 10.71 -30.74
C SER A 432 -3.45 11.25 -29.58
N GLY A 433 -3.73 12.56 -29.56
CA GLY A 433 -4.59 13.19 -28.56
C GLY A 433 -6.01 12.62 -28.54
N MET A 434 -6.59 12.29 -29.71
CA MET A 434 -7.91 11.66 -29.79
C MET A 434 -7.92 10.28 -29.13
N VAL A 435 -6.91 9.45 -29.40
CA VAL A 435 -6.82 8.11 -28.78
C VAL A 435 -6.57 8.22 -27.28
N MET A 436 -5.79 9.20 -26.82
CA MET A 436 -5.56 9.41 -25.39
C MET A 436 -6.85 9.73 -24.60
N THR A 437 -7.92 10.23 -25.25
CA THR A 437 -9.21 10.41 -24.58
C THR A 437 -9.85 9.11 -24.11
N THR A 438 -9.42 7.96 -24.60
CA THR A 438 -9.94 6.65 -24.15
C THR A 438 -9.48 6.30 -22.73
N ILE A 439 -8.34 6.82 -22.27
CA ILE A 439 -7.82 6.57 -20.93
C ILE A 439 -8.77 7.12 -19.84
N PRO A 440 -9.18 8.39 -19.87
CA PRO A 440 -10.16 8.89 -18.90
C PRO A 440 -11.48 8.09 -18.89
N PHE A 441 -11.92 7.56 -20.04
CA PHE A 441 -13.14 6.76 -20.09
C PHE A 441 -13.01 5.42 -19.39
N SER A 442 -11.82 4.84 -19.34
CA SER A 442 -11.59 3.60 -18.61
C SER A 442 -11.70 3.79 -17.09
N LEU A 443 -11.34 4.98 -16.58
CA LEU A 443 -11.46 5.31 -15.15
C LEU A 443 -12.91 5.27 -14.67
N ILE A 444 -13.88 5.58 -15.55
CA ILE A 444 -15.31 5.54 -15.23
C ILE A 444 -15.72 4.14 -14.77
N GLY A 445 -15.33 3.13 -15.53
CA GLY A 445 -15.67 1.75 -15.18
C GLY A 445 -14.85 1.19 -14.03
N ALA A 446 -13.58 1.54 -13.97
CA ALA A 446 -12.69 1.08 -12.90
C ALA A 446 -13.15 1.59 -11.53
N PHE A 447 -13.36 2.91 -11.39
CA PHE A 447 -13.87 3.48 -10.12
C PHE A 447 -15.29 3.02 -9.80
N GLY A 448 -16.16 2.91 -10.84
CA GLY A 448 -17.52 2.43 -10.65
C GLY A 448 -17.58 1.00 -10.12
N LEU A 449 -16.76 0.10 -10.65
CA LEU A 449 -16.75 -1.30 -10.20
C LEU A 449 -16.04 -1.46 -8.85
N LEU A 450 -14.94 -0.72 -8.58
CA LEU A 450 -14.32 -0.68 -7.26
C LEU A 450 -15.32 -0.25 -6.18
N TRP A 451 -16.09 0.80 -6.46
CA TRP A 451 -17.13 1.28 -5.54
C TRP A 451 -18.25 0.25 -5.32
N LEU A 452 -18.69 -0.41 -6.39
CA LEU A 452 -19.76 -1.42 -6.31
C LEU A 452 -19.34 -2.68 -5.55
N THR A 453 -18.05 -3.03 -5.58
CA THR A 453 -17.49 -4.21 -4.91
C THR A 453 -16.87 -3.89 -3.56
N ASP A 454 -17.01 -2.64 -3.07
CA ASP A 454 -16.41 -2.13 -1.82
C ASP A 454 -14.90 -2.40 -1.71
N CYS A 455 -14.19 -2.32 -2.84
CA CYS A 455 -12.75 -2.49 -2.89
C CYS A 455 -12.03 -1.15 -2.79
N SER A 456 -10.94 -1.13 -2.02
CA SER A 456 -10.08 0.05 -1.85
C SER A 456 -9.13 0.28 -3.03
N ILE A 457 -8.63 1.51 -3.16
CA ILE A 457 -7.51 1.81 -4.06
C ILE A 457 -6.22 1.38 -3.37
N SER A 458 -5.64 0.28 -3.83
CA SER A 458 -4.37 -0.27 -3.33
C SER A 458 -3.23 -0.06 -4.34
N MET A 459 -1.98 -0.35 -3.93
CA MET A 459 -0.85 -0.40 -4.88
C MET A 459 -1.12 -1.37 -6.02
N VAL A 460 -1.74 -2.50 -5.72
CA VAL A 460 -2.09 -3.54 -6.71
C VAL A 460 -3.15 -3.03 -7.68
N SER A 461 -4.15 -2.28 -7.20
CA SER A 461 -5.15 -1.66 -8.09
C SER A 461 -4.55 -0.58 -9.00
N LEU A 462 -3.54 0.19 -8.53
CA LEU A 462 -2.82 1.16 -9.36
C LEU A 462 -2.05 0.50 -10.50
N ILE A 463 -1.54 -0.71 -10.28
CA ILE A 463 -0.95 -1.51 -11.37
C ILE A 463 -2.03 -1.98 -12.33
N GLY A 464 -3.23 -2.36 -11.84
CA GLY A 464 -4.39 -2.59 -12.68
C GLY A 464 -4.71 -1.39 -13.58
N PHE A 465 -4.68 -0.17 -13.06
CA PHE A 465 -4.82 1.04 -13.89
C PHE A 465 -3.72 1.15 -14.95
N LEU A 466 -2.49 0.81 -14.62
CA LEU A 466 -1.39 0.81 -15.60
C LEU A 466 -1.64 -0.22 -16.71
N MET A 467 -2.04 -1.46 -16.37
CA MET A 467 -2.40 -2.50 -17.33
C MET A 467 -3.58 -2.07 -18.21
N LEU A 468 -4.59 -1.49 -17.59
CA LEU A 468 -5.77 -0.98 -18.26
C LEU A 468 -5.42 0.09 -19.31
N ILE A 469 -4.53 1.03 -19.00
CA ILE A 469 -4.07 2.05 -19.95
C ILE A 469 -3.45 1.40 -21.19
N GLY A 470 -2.60 0.39 -21.00
CA GLY A 470 -1.95 -0.32 -22.11
C GLY A 470 -2.92 -1.06 -23.03
N THR A 471 -3.97 -1.66 -22.46
CA THR A 471 -4.95 -2.44 -23.22
C THR A 471 -6.00 -1.56 -23.90
N VAL A 472 -6.48 -0.53 -23.22
CA VAL A 472 -7.53 0.38 -23.73
C VAL A 472 -7.03 1.22 -24.90
N VAL A 473 -5.81 1.75 -24.81
CA VAL A 473 -5.22 2.56 -25.88
C VAL A 473 -5.10 1.77 -27.18
N ASN A 474 -4.80 0.46 -27.09
CA ASN A 474 -4.71 -0.41 -28.26
C ASN A 474 -6.02 -0.48 -29.05
N ASN A 475 -7.17 -0.55 -28.37
CA ASN A 475 -8.48 -0.53 -29.02
C ASN A 475 -8.74 0.82 -29.73
N GLY A 476 -8.34 1.94 -29.13
CA GLY A 476 -8.41 3.27 -29.73
C GLY A 476 -7.52 3.43 -30.96
N ILE A 477 -6.31 2.88 -30.93
CA ILE A 477 -5.38 2.87 -32.06
C ILE A 477 -6.02 2.18 -33.27
N LEU A 478 -6.50 0.96 -33.07
CA LEU A 478 -7.12 0.17 -34.13
C LEU A 478 -8.33 0.86 -34.75
N PHE A 479 -9.14 1.53 -33.95
CA PHE A 479 -10.26 2.29 -34.44
C PHE A 479 -9.84 3.49 -35.29
N VAL A 480 -8.94 4.34 -34.79
CA VAL A 480 -8.49 5.56 -35.47
C VAL A 480 -7.73 5.23 -36.77
N ASP A 481 -6.90 4.19 -36.75
CA ASP A 481 -6.19 3.71 -37.94
C ASP A 481 -7.16 3.28 -39.03
N THR A 482 -8.18 2.46 -38.67
CA THR A 482 -9.22 2.03 -39.64
C THR A 482 -10.05 3.20 -40.15
N ALA A 483 -10.40 4.15 -39.27
CA ALA A 483 -11.13 5.36 -39.68
C ALA A 483 -10.31 6.20 -40.65
N ASN A 484 -9.01 6.34 -40.42
CA ASN A 484 -8.10 7.05 -41.34
C ASN A 484 -7.97 6.34 -42.71
N GLN A 485 -7.93 5.00 -42.73
CA GLN A 485 -7.91 4.23 -43.98
C GLN A 485 -9.20 4.43 -44.78
N TYR A 486 -10.38 4.37 -44.13
CA TYR A 486 -11.67 4.56 -44.82
C TYR A 486 -11.90 6.01 -45.28
N ARG A 487 -11.29 6.99 -44.61
CA ARG A 487 -11.35 8.40 -45.03
C ARG A 487 -10.67 8.67 -46.40
N GLY A 488 -9.78 7.80 -46.82
CA GLY A 488 -9.22 7.88 -48.19
C GLY A 488 -10.26 7.65 -49.27
N THR A 489 -11.33 6.89 -48.99
CA THR A 489 -12.34 6.47 -49.97
C THR A 489 -13.74 6.97 -49.66
N MET A 490 -14.05 7.35 -48.41
CA MET A 490 -15.40 7.72 -47.96
C MET A 490 -15.41 9.06 -47.25
N ASN A 491 -16.63 9.65 -47.11
CA ASN A 491 -16.84 10.82 -46.27
C ASN A 491 -16.53 10.51 -44.79
N ARG A 492 -16.04 11.53 -44.07
CA ARG A 492 -15.63 11.40 -42.67
C ARG A 492 -16.67 10.67 -41.79
N ASP A 493 -17.92 11.11 -41.81
CA ASP A 493 -18.96 10.57 -40.94
C ASP A 493 -19.31 9.12 -41.31
N THR A 494 -19.33 8.77 -42.58
CA THR A 494 -19.52 7.40 -43.07
C THR A 494 -18.31 6.51 -42.71
N ALA A 495 -17.09 7.05 -42.88
CA ALA A 495 -15.85 6.34 -42.54
C ALA A 495 -15.79 5.99 -41.04
N LEU A 496 -16.23 6.88 -40.16
CA LEU A 496 -16.29 6.65 -38.71
C LEU A 496 -17.31 5.56 -38.35
N ILE A 497 -18.49 5.55 -38.98
CA ILE A 497 -19.53 4.55 -38.76
C ILE A 497 -19.04 3.16 -39.22
N GLU A 498 -18.45 3.08 -40.43
CA GLU A 498 -17.98 1.81 -40.98
C GLU A 498 -16.73 1.30 -40.25
N ALA A 499 -15.82 2.16 -39.83
CA ALA A 499 -14.69 1.78 -39.01
C ALA A 499 -15.14 1.12 -37.71
N GLY A 500 -16.10 1.73 -37.00
CA GLY A 500 -16.64 1.14 -35.79
C GLY A 500 -17.40 -0.18 -36.04
N ALA A 501 -18.24 -0.22 -37.06
CA ALA A 501 -18.99 -1.44 -37.43
C ALA A 501 -18.05 -2.60 -37.77
N THR A 502 -16.93 -2.36 -38.45
CA THR A 502 -15.96 -3.38 -38.81
C THR A 502 -15.14 -3.82 -37.60
N ARG A 503 -14.76 -2.89 -36.73
CA ARG A 503 -13.90 -3.16 -35.57
C ARG A 503 -14.64 -3.65 -34.32
N ILE A 504 -15.98 -3.55 -34.27
CA ILE A 504 -16.75 -4.01 -33.11
C ILE A 504 -16.50 -5.48 -32.77
N ARG A 505 -16.40 -6.36 -33.78
CA ARG A 505 -16.17 -7.80 -33.56
C ARG A 505 -14.79 -8.07 -32.95
N PRO A 506 -13.66 -7.63 -33.52
CA PRO A 506 -12.34 -7.83 -32.92
C PRO A 506 -12.21 -7.23 -31.51
N ILE A 507 -12.73 -5.99 -31.31
CA ILE A 507 -12.65 -5.30 -30.01
C ILE A 507 -13.45 -6.07 -28.94
N LEU A 508 -14.69 -6.49 -29.25
CA LEU A 508 -15.49 -7.27 -28.31
C LEU A 508 -14.87 -8.64 -28.00
N MET A 509 -14.25 -9.29 -28.98
CA MET A 509 -13.58 -10.58 -28.75
C MET A 509 -12.42 -10.42 -27.77
N THR A 510 -11.55 -9.43 -27.97
CA THR A 510 -10.41 -9.20 -27.06
C THR A 510 -10.88 -8.82 -25.67
N THR A 511 -11.83 -7.88 -25.56
CA THR A 511 -12.36 -7.46 -24.27
C THR A 511 -13.02 -8.59 -23.51
N LEU A 512 -13.90 -9.35 -24.18
CA LEU A 512 -14.60 -10.47 -23.54
C LEU A 512 -13.63 -11.56 -23.07
N THR A 513 -12.62 -11.88 -23.89
CA THR A 513 -11.59 -12.86 -23.52
C THR A 513 -10.82 -12.40 -22.29
N THR A 514 -10.40 -11.12 -22.24
CA THR A 514 -9.67 -10.58 -21.10
C THR A 514 -10.55 -10.53 -19.85
N VAL A 515 -11.80 -10.05 -19.96
CA VAL A 515 -12.74 -10.00 -18.84
C VAL A 515 -12.99 -11.39 -18.26
N VAL A 516 -13.28 -12.38 -19.12
CA VAL A 516 -13.52 -13.76 -18.67
C VAL A 516 -12.27 -14.36 -18.00
N SER A 517 -11.07 -14.06 -18.51
CA SER A 517 -9.83 -14.54 -17.90
C SER A 517 -9.56 -13.94 -16.53
N MET A 518 -10.08 -12.73 -16.24
CA MET A 518 -9.91 -12.05 -14.95
C MET A 518 -10.98 -12.44 -13.90
N ILE A 519 -12.08 -13.08 -14.31
CA ILE A 519 -13.16 -13.48 -13.40
C ILE A 519 -12.66 -14.37 -12.25
N PRO A 520 -11.87 -15.43 -12.44
CA PRO A 520 -11.39 -16.24 -11.32
C PRO A 520 -10.58 -15.41 -10.30
N MET A 521 -9.77 -14.48 -10.78
CA MET A 521 -8.98 -13.59 -9.92
C MET A 521 -9.85 -12.57 -9.17
N ALA A 522 -10.97 -12.13 -9.74
CA ALA A 522 -11.90 -11.22 -9.09
C ALA A 522 -12.66 -11.86 -7.91
N PHE A 523 -12.81 -13.19 -7.94
CA PHE A 523 -13.44 -13.98 -6.86
C PHE A 523 -12.43 -14.62 -5.90
N SER A 524 -11.13 -14.51 -6.17
CA SER A 524 -10.11 -14.94 -5.20
C SER A 524 -10.11 -13.97 -4.03
N GLY A 525 -9.99 -14.48 -2.80
CA GLY A 525 -9.85 -13.66 -1.59
C GLY A 525 -8.48 -12.98 -1.46
N THR A 526 -7.73 -12.81 -2.58
CA THR A 526 -6.34 -12.37 -2.57
C THR A 526 -6.17 -10.87 -2.88
N THR A 527 -5.01 -10.32 -2.54
CA THR A 527 -4.61 -8.92 -2.84
C THR A 527 -4.77 -8.57 -4.32
N THR A 528 -4.74 -9.57 -5.21
CA THR A 528 -4.90 -9.40 -6.66
C THR A 528 -6.35 -9.14 -7.11
N LYS A 529 -7.34 -9.33 -6.23
CA LYS A 529 -8.76 -9.07 -6.50
C LYS A 529 -8.99 -7.65 -7.00
N SER A 530 -8.39 -6.64 -6.35
CA SER A 530 -8.55 -5.23 -6.70
C SER A 530 -8.01 -4.91 -8.11
N LEU A 531 -6.92 -5.56 -8.55
CA LEU A 531 -6.39 -5.48 -9.90
C LEU A 531 -7.39 -6.02 -10.93
N ALA A 532 -7.92 -7.22 -10.68
CA ALA A 532 -8.90 -7.83 -11.59
C ALA A 532 -10.17 -6.99 -11.73
N ILE A 533 -10.67 -6.42 -10.63
CA ILE A 533 -11.84 -5.55 -10.62
C ILE A 533 -11.60 -4.27 -11.43
N VAL A 534 -10.43 -3.63 -11.28
CA VAL A 534 -10.05 -2.46 -12.07
C VAL A 534 -10.03 -2.80 -13.56
N ASP A 535 -9.41 -3.91 -13.94
CA ASP A 535 -9.32 -4.34 -15.34
C ASP A 535 -10.69 -4.70 -15.91
N ILE A 536 -11.51 -5.49 -15.22
CA ILE A 536 -12.86 -5.86 -15.67
C ILE A 536 -13.73 -4.61 -15.85
N GLY A 537 -13.79 -3.75 -14.83
CA GLY A 537 -14.59 -2.53 -14.87
C GLY A 537 -14.11 -1.56 -15.94
N GLY A 538 -12.81 -1.29 -15.94
CA GLY A 538 -12.19 -0.36 -16.88
C GLY A 538 -12.27 -0.81 -18.33
N LEU A 539 -11.97 -2.08 -18.64
CA LEU A 539 -12.07 -2.63 -20.00
C LEU A 539 -13.51 -2.65 -20.50
N THR A 540 -14.47 -3.06 -19.68
CA THR A 540 -15.88 -3.10 -20.08
C THR A 540 -16.40 -1.72 -20.41
N ALA A 541 -16.21 -0.74 -19.50
CA ALA A 541 -16.66 0.62 -19.73
C ALA A 541 -15.92 1.30 -20.88
N SER A 542 -14.59 1.15 -20.93
CA SER A 542 -13.79 1.77 -22.01
C SER A 542 -14.14 1.21 -23.38
N THR A 543 -14.43 -0.08 -23.49
CA THR A 543 -14.82 -0.70 -24.77
C THR A 543 -16.12 -0.10 -25.28
N ILE A 544 -17.13 0.01 -24.42
CA ILE A 544 -18.42 0.60 -24.78
C ILE A 544 -18.22 2.09 -25.11
N LEU A 545 -17.55 2.82 -24.23
CA LEU A 545 -17.35 4.26 -24.39
C LEU A 545 -16.41 4.60 -25.56
N CYS A 546 -15.36 3.81 -25.80
CA CYS A 546 -14.47 3.97 -26.93
C CYS A 546 -15.24 3.84 -28.26
N LEU A 547 -16.04 2.79 -28.41
CA LEU A 547 -16.84 2.57 -29.60
C LEU A 547 -17.88 3.68 -29.85
N LEU A 548 -18.44 4.28 -28.79
CA LEU A 548 -19.48 5.31 -28.88
C LEU A 548 -18.92 6.72 -28.91
N MET A 549 -17.91 7.02 -28.09
CA MET A 549 -17.40 8.38 -27.87
C MET A 549 -16.24 8.76 -28.78
N LEU A 550 -15.33 7.81 -29.08
CA LEU A 550 -14.15 8.09 -29.88
C LEU A 550 -14.51 8.61 -31.29
N PRO A 551 -15.52 8.05 -32.02
CA PRO A 551 -15.96 8.62 -33.29
C PRO A 551 -16.47 10.07 -33.16
N VAL A 552 -17.14 10.39 -32.04
CA VAL A 552 -17.65 11.73 -31.78
C VAL A 552 -16.52 12.72 -31.52
N TYR A 553 -15.55 12.34 -30.71
CA TYR A 553 -14.34 13.15 -30.46
C TYR A 553 -13.52 13.32 -31.73
N TYR A 554 -13.38 12.26 -32.53
CA TYR A 554 -12.73 12.32 -33.82
C TYR A 554 -13.42 13.35 -34.74
N ARG A 555 -14.75 13.32 -34.81
CA ARG A 555 -15.53 14.30 -35.61
C ARG A 555 -15.31 15.72 -35.16
N LEU A 556 -15.29 15.99 -33.85
CA LEU A 556 -15.11 17.32 -33.29
C LEU A 556 -13.68 17.87 -33.50
N MET A 557 -12.68 17.03 -33.39
CA MET A 557 -11.28 17.44 -33.49
C MET A 557 -10.75 17.50 -34.93
N SER A 558 -11.30 16.71 -35.87
CA SER A 558 -10.77 16.63 -37.24
C SER A 558 -11.29 17.73 -38.21
N GLY A 559 -12.18 18.58 -37.77
CA GLY A 559 -12.69 19.68 -38.62
C GLY A 559 -13.51 19.21 -39.84
N ARG A 560 -13.87 20.15 -40.76
CA ARG A 560 -14.54 19.87 -42.04
C ARG A 560 -13.53 19.62 -43.14
N GLU A 561 -12.88 18.47 -43.17
CA GLU A 561 -11.97 18.08 -44.24
C GLU A 561 -12.73 17.32 -45.34
N LYS A 562 -12.32 17.53 -46.62
CA LYS A 562 -12.92 16.88 -47.78
C LYS A 562 -12.42 15.46 -47.95
N PRO A 563 -13.16 14.55 -48.65
CA PRO A 563 -12.65 13.24 -49.01
C PRO A 563 -11.34 13.38 -49.81
N GLY A 564 -10.32 12.58 -49.49
CA GLY A 564 -9.03 12.62 -50.20
C GLY A 564 -8.00 13.60 -49.62
N ASP A 565 -8.34 14.47 -48.68
CA ASP A 565 -7.34 15.40 -48.07
C ASP A 565 -6.23 14.69 -47.26
N LEU A 566 -6.41 13.42 -46.93
CA LEU A 566 -5.35 12.58 -46.31
C LEU A 566 -4.37 12.02 -47.32
N GLU A 567 -4.73 11.94 -48.60
CA GLU A 567 -3.81 11.63 -49.72
C GLU A 567 -3.15 12.87 -50.25
N ALA A 568 -2.52 13.69 -49.40
CA ALA A 568 -1.68 14.75 -49.88
C ALA A 568 -0.48 14.12 -50.67
N PRO A 569 -0.23 14.55 -51.90
CA PRO A 569 0.85 13.97 -52.71
C PRO A 569 2.16 14.03 -51.93
N ALA A 570 2.98 13.01 -52.10
CA ALA A 570 4.25 12.77 -51.38
C ALA A 570 5.15 14.01 -51.26
N LYS A 571 5.00 14.98 -52.15
CA LYS A 571 5.67 16.30 -52.15
C LYS A 571 5.23 17.21 -50.99
N LYS A 572 3.94 17.19 -50.58
CA LYS A 572 3.43 18.00 -49.45
C LYS A 572 3.83 17.37 -48.12
N ARG A 573 3.85 16.03 -48.04
CA ARG A 573 4.34 15.27 -46.86
C ARG A 573 5.83 15.50 -46.62
N LYS A 574 6.65 15.51 -47.65
CA LYS A 574 8.09 15.79 -47.54
C LYS A 574 8.36 17.20 -46.97
N ARG A 575 7.62 18.21 -47.45
CA ARG A 575 7.78 19.61 -47.01
C ARG A 575 7.29 19.84 -45.56
N THR A 576 6.25 19.13 -45.12
CA THR A 576 5.78 19.18 -43.75
C THR A 576 6.75 18.45 -42.82
N ARG A 577 7.30 17.32 -43.24
CA ARG A 577 8.30 16.55 -42.49
C ARG A 577 9.60 17.33 -42.30
N GLU A 578 10.08 18.02 -43.34
CA GLU A 578 11.25 18.91 -43.25
C GLU A 578 11.00 20.11 -42.33
N ASN A 579 9.82 20.71 -42.39
CA ASN A 579 9.44 21.83 -41.49
C ASN A 579 9.34 21.42 -40.05
N ILE A 580 8.80 20.23 -39.73
CA ILE A 580 8.74 19.69 -38.37
C ILE A 580 10.14 19.31 -37.87
N MET A 581 10.95 18.67 -38.72
CA MET A 581 12.34 18.30 -38.41
C MET A 581 13.21 19.54 -38.16
N ASN A 582 13.03 20.60 -38.94
CA ASN A 582 13.72 21.87 -38.76
C ASN A 582 13.25 22.63 -37.51
N LYS A 583 11.96 22.56 -37.17
CA LYS A 583 11.44 23.08 -35.87
C LYS A 583 12.00 22.30 -34.66
N ILE A 584 12.07 20.99 -34.75
CA ILE A 584 12.66 20.15 -33.69
C ILE A 584 14.17 20.41 -33.56
N LYS A 585 14.90 20.49 -34.67
CA LYS A 585 16.33 20.87 -34.67
C LYS A 585 16.56 22.27 -34.10
N GLY A 586 15.67 23.23 -34.39
CA GLY A 586 15.71 24.58 -33.82
C GLY A 586 15.44 24.62 -32.31
N LEU A 587 14.55 23.76 -31.80
CA LEU A 587 14.31 23.60 -30.38
C LEU A 587 15.54 22.99 -29.66
N PHE A 588 16.14 21.96 -30.20
CA PHE A 588 17.36 21.35 -29.64
C PHE A 588 18.58 22.26 -29.72
N ALA A 589 18.72 23.06 -30.79
CA ALA A 589 19.79 24.06 -30.91
C ALA A 589 19.62 25.22 -29.93
N GLY A 590 18.37 25.56 -29.57
CA GLY A 590 18.04 26.52 -28.50
C GLY A 590 18.40 26.04 -27.10
N PHE A 591 18.26 24.74 -26.82
CA PHE A 591 18.67 24.13 -25.56
C PHE A 591 20.20 24.04 -25.42
N SER A 592 20.92 23.74 -26.51
CA SER A 592 22.39 23.68 -26.50
C SER A 592 23.04 25.05 -26.29
N LYS A 593 22.40 26.16 -26.75
CA LYS A 593 22.94 27.52 -26.54
C LYS A 593 22.67 28.08 -25.14
N LYS A 594 21.71 27.50 -24.39
CA LYS A 594 21.45 27.91 -22.99
C LYS A 594 22.34 27.20 -21.97
N GLY A 595 22.93 26.06 -22.31
CA GLY A 595 23.88 25.32 -21.46
C GLY A 595 25.27 25.95 -21.39
N ASN A 596 25.71 26.70 -22.42
CA ASN A 596 27.08 27.26 -22.50
C ASN A 596 27.20 28.69 -21.96
N LYS A 597 26.20 29.22 -21.27
CA LYS A 597 26.23 30.57 -20.67
C LYS A 597 26.22 30.59 -19.14
N LYS A 598 26.42 29.42 -18.49
CA LYS A 598 26.47 29.34 -17.02
C LYS A 598 27.83 28.92 -16.45
N ASP A 599 28.85 28.75 -17.28
CA ASP A 599 30.21 28.40 -16.82
C ASP A 599 31.22 29.55 -16.92
N ASP A 600 30.76 30.79 -17.16
CA ASP A 600 31.62 31.98 -17.14
C ASP A 600 30.95 33.11 -16.27
N GLN A 601 30.78 32.83 -14.99
CA GLN A 601 30.72 33.86 -13.92
C GLN A 601 31.01 33.25 -12.56
#